data_d45f6ec9a1de59877c67f090151ac484
#
_entry.id   d45f6ec9a1de59877c67f090151ac484
#
_cell.length_a   1.000
_cell.length_b   1.000
_cell.length_c   1.000
_cell.angle_alpha   90.00
_cell.angle_beta   90.00
_cell.angle_gamma   90.00
#
_symmetry.space_group_name_H-M   'P 1'
#
loop_
_entity.id
_entity.type
_entity.pdbx_description
1 polymer ?
#
loop_
_entity_poly.entity_id
_entity_poly.type
_entity_poly.pdbx_seq_one_letter_code
_entity_poly.pdbx_strand_id
1 'polypeptide(L)' 'MIYPNDHPPPHVHAIRRDGARAKFELNYPEGPVVLTEQTGFRPSEIREIGSLFAKNLTMIYKQWSEYHG' A
#
# COMPACT_ATOMS: atom_id res chain seq x y z
N MET A 1 14.02 -23.84 -8.14
CA MET A 1 12.56 -23.78 -8.03
C MET A 1 12.12 -22.33 -7.73
N ILE A 2 11.10 -21.92 -8.42
CA ILE A 2 10.59 -20.55 -8.22
C ILE A 2 9.45 -20.61 -7.20
N TYR A 3 9.54 -19.77 -6.22
CA TYR A 3 8.51 -19.68 -5.19
C TYR A 3 7.57 -18.54 -5.50
N PRO A 4 6.28 -18.75 -5.36
CA PRO A 4 5.31 -17.67 -5.60
C PRO A 4 5.53 -16.45 -4.73
N ASN A 5 6.16 -16.64 -3.58
CA ASN A 5 6.40 -15.56 -2.63
C ASN A 5 7.75 -14.88 -2.80
N ASP A 6 8.46 -15.14 -3.90
CA ASP A 6 9.68 -14.42 -4.19
C ASP A 6 9.43 -12.95 -4.47
N HIS A 7 8.22 -12.64 -4.90
CA HIS A 7 7.82 -11.25 -5.12
C HIS A 7 7.34 -10.66 -3.80
N PRO A 8 7.70 -9.41 -3.53
CA PRO A 8 7.15 -8.76 -2.36
C PRO A 8 5.63 -8.68 -2.50
N PRO A 9 4.89 -8.72 -1.39
CA PRO A 9 3.44 -8.53 -1.48
C PRO A 9 3.13 -7.16 -2.06
N PRO A 10 2.01 -7.01 -2.79
CA PRO A 10 1.63 -5.70 -3.33
C PRO A 10 1.54 -4.66 -2.23
N HIS A 11 2.25 -3.57 -2.41
CA HIS A 11 2.28 -2.52 -1.40
C HIS A 11 2.45 -1.16 -2.06
N VAL A 12 2.07 -0.12 -1.33
CA VAL A 12 2.25 1.26 -1.79
C VAL A 12 2.80 2.10 -0.66
N HIS A 13 3.51 3.15 -1.02
CA HIS A 13 4.03 4.11 -0.07
C HIS A 13 3.31 5.44 -0.24
N ALA A 14 2.93 6.04 0.88
CA ALA A 14 2.43 7.40 0.91
C ALA A 14 3.55 8.28 1.48
N ILE A 15 3.98 9.27 0.73
CA ILE A 15 5.09 10.14 1.14
C ILE A 15 4.61 11.57 1.09
N ARG A 16 4.83 12.29 2.19
CA ARG A 16 4.50 13.70 2.29
C ARG A 16 5.78 14.53 2.19
N ARG A 17 5.64 15.79 1.78
CA ARG A 17 6.78 16.67 1.55
C ARG A 17 7.68 16.85 2.76
N ASP A 18 7.11 16.79 3.95
CA ASP A 18 7.87 16.98 5.19
C ASP A 18 8.63 15.73 5.64
N GLY A 19 8.61 14.68 4.83
CA GLY A 19 9.31 13.44 5.14
C GLY A 19 8.44 12.38 5.81
N ALA A 20 7.20 12.69 6.12
CA ALA A 20 6.28 11.68 6.64
C ALA A 20 6.04 10.62 5.58
N ARG A 21 6.01 9.36 6.01
CA ARG A 21 5.81 8.26 5.07
C ARG A 21 5.10 7.09 5.75
N ALA A 22 4.38 6.34 4.93
CA ALA A 22 3.67 5.17 5.39
C ALA A 22 3.71 4.11 4.30
N LYS A 23 3.73 2.85 4.71
CA LYS A 23 3.70 1.72 3.80
C LYS A 23 2.44 0.92 4.09
N PHE A 24 1.70 0.63 3.04
CA PHE A 24 0.47 -0.16 3.14
C PHE A 24 0.57 -1.39 2.26
N GLU A 25 0.17 -2.53 2.79
CA GLU A 25 0.00 -3.74 1.99
C GLU A 25 -1.43 -3.79 1.48
N LEU A 26 -1.56 -4.09 0.20
CA LEU A 26 -2.86 -4.03 -0.47
C LEU A 26 -3.71 -5.26 -0.25
N ASN A 27 -3.09 -6.43 -0.11
CA ASN A 27 -3.80 -7.71 0.04
C ASN A 27 -4.87 -7.92 -1.04
N TYR A 28 -4.52 -7.53 -2.26
CA TYR A 28 -5.42 -7.65 -3.40
C TYR A 28 -5.67 -9.14 -3.72
N PRO A 29 -6.86 -9.53 -4.19
CA PRO A 29 -8.01 -8.66 -4.46
C PRO A 29 -8.96 -8.42 -3.29
N GLU A 30 -8.81 -9.16 -2.23
CA GLU A 30 -9.80 -9.13 -1.14
C GLU A 30 -9.58 -7.99 -0.15
N GLY A 31 -8.33 -7.55 0.01
CA GLY A 31 -8.03 -6.63 1.08
C GLY A 31 -8.01 -7.35 2.41
N PRO A 32 -8.03 -6.67 3.53
CA PRO A 32 -8.03 -5.21 3.64
C PRO A 32 -6.64 -4.62 3.34
N VAL A 33 -6.62 -3.32 3.09
CA VAL A 33 -5.38 -2.57 3.03
C VAL A 33 -4.87 -2.41 4.45
N VAL A 34 -3.62 -2.81 4.68
CA VAL A 34 -3.04 -2.87 6.02
C VAL A 34 -1.82 -1.98 6.10
N LEU A 35 -1.78 -1.12 7.12
CA LEU A 35 -0.60 -0.31 7.42
C LEU A 35 0.47 -1.21 8.04
N THR A 36 1.66 -1.21 7.45
CA THR A 36 2.78 -2.00 7.97
C THR A 36 3.85 -1.14 8.61
N GLU A 37 4.04 0.09 8.11
CA GLU A 37 5.02 1.02 8.67
C GLU A 37 4.53 2.44 8.47
N GLN A 38 4.86 3.33 9.41
CA GLN A 38 4.60 4.74 9.19
C GLN A 38 5.47 5.59 10.10
N THR A 39 5.78 6.80 9.64
CA THR A 39 6.52 7.79 10.41
C THR A 39 5.97 9.17 10.06
N GLY A 40 5.58 9.93 11.06
CA GLY A 40 5.21 11.32 10.87
C GLY A 40 3.75 11.59 10.50
N PHE A 41 2.95 10.57 10.29
CA PHE A 41 1.52 10.75 10.03
C PHE A 41 0.72 10.66 11.33
N ARG A 42 -0.38 11.39 11.38
CA ARG A 42 -1.33 11.29 12.49
C ARG A 42 -2.28 10.12 12.25
N PRO A 43 -2.86 9.53 13.31
CA PRO A 43 -3.81 8.42 13.12
C PRO A 43 -4.96 8.75 12.17
N SER A 44 -5.48 9.99 12.23
CA SER A 44 -6.55 10.40 11.34
C SER A 44 -6.10 10.43 9.88
N GLU A 45 -4.89 10.87 9.63
CA GLU A 45 -4.32 10.89 8.29
C GLU A 45 -4.15 9.48 7.75
N ILE A 46 -3.66 8.57 8.58
CA ILE A 46 -3.50 7.17 8.20
C ILE A 46 -4.84 6.56 7.82
N ARG A 47 -5.90 6.85 8.59
CA ARG A 47 -7.22 6.34 8.28
C ARG A 47 -7.75 6.85 6.95
N GLU A 48 -7.53 8.14 6.67
CA GLU A 48 -7.95 8.72 5.41
C GLU A 48 -7.22 8.11 4.23
N ILE A 49 -5.89 7.97 4.35
CA ILE A 49 -5.07 7.37 3.29
C ILE A 49 -5.47 5.93 3.06
N GLY A 50 -5.61 5.16 4.12
CA GLY A 50 -6.03 3.77 4.02
C GLY A 50 -7.39 3.61 3.38
N SER A 51 -8.31 4.51 3.70
CA SER A 51 -9.64 4.51 3.10
C SER A 51 -9.58 4.80 1.60
N LEU A 52 -8.76 5.76 1.20
CA LEU A 52 -8.57 6.06 -0.22
C LEU A 52 -7.98 4.87 -0.97
N PHE A 53 -6.99 4.23 -0.39
CA PHE A 53 -6.40 3.04 -1.01
C PHE A 53 -7.40 1.91 -1.12
N ALA A 54 -8.23 1.71 -0.11
CA ALA A 54 -9.25 0.67 -0.13
C ALA A 54 -10.28 0.92 -1.23
N LYS A 55 -10.67 2.18 -1.42
CA LYS A 55 -11.63 2.55 -2.45
C LYS A 55 -11.08 2.36 -3.86
N ASN A 56 -9.77 2.51 -4.01
CA ASN A 56 -9.12 2.46 -5.32
C ASN A 56 -8.21 1.24 -5.44
N LEU A 57 -8.49 0.21 -4.69
CA LEU A 57 -7.59 -0.94 -4.57
C LEU A 57 -7.24 -1.56 -5.90
N THR A 58 -8.22 -1.79 -6.76
CA THR A 58 -7.98 -2.41 -8.06
C THR A 58 -7.07 -1.55 -8.93
N MET A 59 -7.31 -0.26 -8.96
CA MET A 59 -6.50 0.66 -9.76
C MET A 59 -5.06 0.73 -9.23
N ILE A 60 -4.91 0.81 -7.93
CA ILE A 60 -3.60 0.90 -7.30
C ILE A 60 -2.81 -0.39 -7.52
N TYR A 61 -3.46 -1.53 -7.37
CA TYR A 61 -2.82 -2.81 -7.63
C TYR A 61 -2.37 -2.92 -9.08
N LYS A 62 -3.20 -2.44 -9.99
CA LYS A 62 -2.86 -2.47 -11.41
C LYS A 62 -1.60 -1.66 -11.69
N GLN A 63 -1.48 -0.48 -11.10
CA GLN A 63 -0.27 0.33 -11.23
C GLN A 63 0.95 -0.38 -10.64
N TRP A 64 0.80 -0.97 -9.47
CA TRP A 64 1.88 -1.71 -8.85
C TRP A 64 2.33 -2.87 -9.74
N SER A 65 1.36 -3.58 -10.31
CA SER A 65 1.63 -4.73 -11.18
C SER A 65 2.38 -4.32 -12.45
N GLU A 66 2.11 -3.15 -12.99
CA GLU A 66 2.82 -2.65 -14.16
C GLU A 66 4.30 -2.43 -13.87
N TYR A 67 4.63 -2.06 -12.63
CA TYR A 67 6.01 -1.87 -12.24
C TYR A 67 6.73 -3.18 -11.92
N HIS A 68 6.01 -4.13 -11.36
CA HIS A 68 6.63 -5.32 -10.78
C HIS A 68 6.28 -6.61 -11.50
N GLY A 69 5.31 -6.53 -12.34
CA GLY A 69 4.79 -7.71 -12.99
C GLY A 69 5.40 -8.04 -14.27
#